data_d6a70a00bd5bc09cbedb15429193a927
#
_entry.id   d6a70a00bd5bc09cbedb15429193a927
#
_cell.length_a   1.000
_cell.length_b   1.000
_cell.length_c   1.000
_cell.angle_alpha   90.00
_cell.angle_beta   90.00
_cell.angle_gamma   90.00
#
_symmetry.space_group_name_H-M   'P 1'
#
loop_
_entity.id
_entity.type
_entity.pdbx_description
1 polymer ?
#
loop_
_entity_poly.entity_id
_entity_poly.type
_entity_poly.pdbx_seq_one_letter_code
_entity_poly.pdbx_strand_id
1 'polypeptide(L)'
;MKKIFFLLISTSFFLLSYSQKQDAWRIVADKIDQQNYYGVTVANGVIGIVSSPNVLRCKDVVLNGAYDQYGRGRVSNFLQSFNLVNMNLDIDGHRITNVDATNMKQVLDMKHASITTTFDYQNKATISYSYYALRHLPYNVLVDVTITAKKDIEIIPASVMEAPDALKDVQNYYNEIDRPHVKLSLLSSMAKSPTGKLTFASSTTFLFGEAHGTEPQLIHEMWDNNMHLSKFKKNLKAGTSYHFAIAGASITTAQHDDPLNEAERYVIYAKLQGTKRLLQFHNAAWNELWKSDIVIEGDDESQRDVHSAMYHLYSFVREGTAYSPSPMGLSGLGYNGHVFWDTELWMFPALVVLHPEMAKSMVEYRYQRLEPAKHNAFAHGYKGAMYPWESAASGNEETPVWALSGPFEHHITADVAIAAWNYFAVTQDTAWLKEKGFPVIKE
;
A
#
# COMPACT_ATOMS: atom_id res chain seq x y z
N MET A 1 38.49 -24.23 73.95
CA MET A 1 38.59 -23.37 72.74
C MET A 1 37.66 -23.94 71.70
N LYS A 2 36.48 -23.34 71.55
CA LYS A 2 35.47 -23.74 70.53
C LYS A 2 35.70 -22.92 69.26
N LYS A 3 36.00 -23.59 68.16
CA LYS A 3 36.06 -22.93 66.80
C LYS A 3 34.67 -22.91 66.23
N ILE A 4 34.14 -21.73 66.00
CA ILE A 4 32.89 -21.48 65.28
C ILE A 4 33.24 -21.39 63.79
N PHE A 5 32.66 -22.30 62.98
CA PHE A 5 32.73 -22.26 61.49
C PHE A 5 31.56 -21.40 60.94
N PHE A 6 31.88 -20.31 60.35
CA PHE A 6 30.89 -19.50 59.60
C PHE A 6 30.74 -20.06 58.16
N LEU A 7 29.56 -20.58 57.86
CA LEU A 7 29.20 -21.05 56.55
C LEU A 7 28.57 -19.86 55.78
N LEU A 8 29.29 -19.28 54.80
CA LEU A 8 28.78 -18.28 53.91
C LEU A 8 27.96 -18.98 52.80
N ILE A 9 26.63 -18.86 52.87
CA ILE A 9 25.72 -19.28 51.78
C ILE A 9 25.64 -18.12 50.79
N SER A 10 26.30 -18.26 49.64
CA SER A 10 26.17 -17.36 48.49
C SER A 10 24.89 -17.73 47.75
N THR A 11 23.83 -16.94 47.92
CA THR A 11 22.60 -17.02 47.12
C THR A 11 22.84 -16.28 45.82
N SER A 12 23.20 -17.01 44.78
CA SER A 12 23.20 -16.49 43.41
C SER A 12 21.76 -16.27 42.95
N PHE A 13 21.32 -15.02 42.93
CA PHE A 13 20.07 -14.62 42.25
C PHE A 13 20.31 -14.74 40.73
N PHE A 14 19.84 -15.81 40.13
CA PHE A 14 19.61 -15.84 38.70
C PHE A 14 18.44 -14.88 38.38
N LEU A 15 18.75 -13.68 37.94
CA LEU A 15 17.80 -12.81 37.24
C LEU A 15 17.49 -13.50 35.91
N LEU A 16 16.44 -14.29 35.87
CA LEU A 16 15.78 -14.68 34.65
C LEU A 16 15.21 -13.40 34.04
N SER A 17 15.96 -12.79 33.13
CA SER A 17 15.42 -11.79 32.22
C SER A 17 14.35 -12.50 31.40
N TYR A 18 13.09 -12.37 31.80
CA TYR A 18 11.97 -12.66 30.90
C TYR A 18 12.09 -11.67 29.79
N SER A 19 12.71 -12.06 28.67
CA SER A 19 12.53 -11.39 27.39
C SER A 19 11.03 -11.40 27.14
N GLN A 20 10.43 -10.21 27.10
CA GLN A 20 9.03 -10.07 26.73
C GLN A 20 8.91 -10.68 25.34
N LYS A 21 8.15 -11.78 25.19
CA LYS A 21 7.97 -12.47 23.93
C LYS A 21 7.55 -11.45 22.87
N GLN A 22 8.42 -11.18 21.91
CA GLN A 22 8.13 -10.23 20.84
C GLN A 22 7.04 -10.82 19.93
N ASP A 23 6.04 -10.01 19.61
CA ASP A 23 5.01 -10.41 18.66
C ASP A 23 5.62 -10.48 17.24
N ALA A 24 5.81 -11.69 16.74
CA ALA A 24 6.42 -11.95 15.43
C ALA A 24 5.59 -11.40 14.25
N TRP A 25 4.38 -10.93 14.50
CA TRP A 25 3.50 -10.33 13.50
C TRP A 25 3.56 -8.80 13.44
N ARG A 26 4.32 -8.16 14.36
CA ARG A 26 4.30 -6.70 14.47
C ARG A 26 5.69 -6.09 14.44
N ILE A 27 5.79 -5.00 13.68
CA ILE A 27 6.94 -4.10 13.71
C ILE A 27 6.46 -2.80 14.38
N VAL A 28 7.17 -2.41 15.44
CA VAL A 28 6.79 -1.27 16.28
C VAL A 28 7.88 -0.21 16.25
N ALA A 29 7.50 1.03 15.95
CA ALA A 29 8.34 2.22 16.08
C ALA A 29 7.70 3.17 17.09
N ASP A 30 8.39 3.41 18.22
CA ASP A 30 8.02 4.37 19.27
C ASP A 30 8.90 5.62 19.27
N LYS A 31 9.92 5.64 18.42
CA LYS A 31 10.81 6.77 18.15
C LYS A 31 10.78 7.04 16.66
N ILE A 32 10.11 8.13 16.27
CA ILE A 32 9.97 8.50 14.86
C ILE A 32 11.00 9.60 14.56
N ASP A 33 12.03 9.25 13.79
CA ASP A 33 12.99 10.22 13.24
C ASP A 33 12.42 10.81 11.95
N GLN A 34 12.07 12.07 11.98
CA GLN A 34 11.49 12.75 10.81
C GLN A 34 12.49 12.97 9.66
N GLN A 35 13.79 12.98 9.94
CA GLN A 35 14.84 13.19 8.93
C GLN A 35 15.28 11.91 8.26
N ASN A 36 15.24 10.79 8.98
CA ASN A 36 15.66 9.46 8.50
C ASN A 36 14.50 8.46 8.55
N TYR A 37 13.36 8.84 7.99
CA TYR A 37 12.18 8.01 7.99
C TYR A 37 12.07 7.17 6.71
N TYR A 38 12.10 5.86 6.88
CA TYR A 38 11.81 4.89 5.83
C TYR A 38 10.43 4.29 6.09
N GLY A 39 9.42 4.83 5.40
CA GLY A 39 8.03 4.50 5.66
C GLY A 39 7.69 3.05 5.33
N VAL A 40 7.03 2.37 6.27
CA VAL A 40 6.40 1.08 6.00
C VAL A 40 5.18 1.26 5.10
N THR A 41 4.83 0.20 4.35
CA THR A 41 3.77 0.26 3.34
C THR A 41 2.68 -0.75 3.65
N VAL A 42 1.42 -0.36 3.46
CA VAL A 42 0.32 -1.30 3.24
C VAL A 42 -0.05 -1.30 1.78
N ALA A 43 -0.18 -2.50 1.20
CA ALA A 43 -0.53 -2.65 -0.20
C ALA A 43 -1.35 -3.93 -0.45
N ASN A 44 -1.95 -4.04 -1.64
CA ASN A 44 -2.76 -5.19 -2.02
C ASN A 44 -2.44 -5.74 -3.42
N GLY A 45 -1.28 -5.36 -3.96
CA GLY A 45 -0.83 -5.72 -5.31
C GLY A 45 -1.30 -4.78 -6.41
N VAL A 46 -2.23 -3.87 -6.13
CA VAL A 46 -2.73 -2.85 -7.06
C VAL A 46 -2.51 -1.44 -6.52
N ILE A 47 -2.89 -1.19 -5.28
CA ILE A 47 -2.67 0.09 -4.60
C ILE A 47 -1.77 -0.09 -3.39
N GLY A 48 -0.84 0.85 -3.20
CA GLY A 48 0.04 0.95 -2.03
C GLY A 48 -0.07 2.31 -1.35
N ILE A 49 -0.06 2.31 -0.03
CA ILE A 49 0.01 3.51 0.81
C ILE A 49 1.33 3.47 1.57
N VAL A 50 2.18 4.44 1.34
CA VAL A 50 3.46 4.59 2.04
C VAL A 50 3.25 5.52 3.22
N SER A 51 3.58 5.06 4.41
CA SER A 51 3.43 5.86 5.63
C SER A 51 4.36 7.08 5.66
N SER A 52 4.06 8.02 6.54
CA SER A 52 4.80 9.25 6.74
C SER A 52 5.20 9.41 8.21
N PRO A 53 6.31 10.11 8.52
CA PRO A 53 6.61 10.52 9.88
C PRO A 53 5.69 11.66 10.37
N ASN A 54 4.92 12.25 9.44
CA ASN A 54 3.99 13.32 9.74
C ASN A 54 2.62 12.76 10.14
N VAL A 55 2.09 13.21 11.26
CA VAL A 55 0.78 12.77 11.73
C VAL A 55 -0.32 13.13 10.73
N LEU A 56 -1.28 12.21 10.56
CA LEU A 56 -2.44 12.37 9.68
C LEU A 56 -2.09 12.49 8.18
N ARG A 57 -0.86 12.08 7.80
CA ARG A 57 -0.35 12.14 6.42
C ARG A 57 0.19 10.79 5.99
N CYS A 58 0.10 10.48 4.71
CA CYS A 58 0.94 9.49 4.06
C CYS A 58 1.96 10.18 3.15
N LYS A 59 3.01 9.46 2.77
CA LYS A 59 4.03 9.96 1.86
C LYS A 59 3.55 9.83 0.41
N ASP A 60 3.15 8.63 0.03
CA ASP A 60 2.78 8.29 -1.34
C ASP A 60 1.54 7.39 -1.35
N VAL A 61 0.70 7.57 -2.37
CA VAL A 61 -0.27 6.58 -2.83
C VAL A 61 0.16 6.16 -4.23
N VAL A 62 0.46 4.87 -4.42
CA VAL A 62 1.01 4.31 -5.66
C VAL A 62 0.02 3.34 -6.26
N LEU A 63 -0.19 3.44 -7.59
CA LEU A 63 -1.02 2.49 -8.35
C LEU A 63 -0.13 1.66 -9.28
N ASN A 64 -0.24 0.34 -9.18
CA ASN A 64 0.46 -0.56 -10.08
C ASN A 64 -0.01 -0.35 -11.54
N GLY A 65 0.95 -0.31 -12.46
CA GLY A 65 0.66 -0.08 -13.88
C GLY A 65 0.46 1.39 -14.29
N ALA A 66 0.48 2.34 -13.35
CA ALA A 66 0.30 3.76 -13.64
C ALA A 66 1.63 4.42 -14.06
N TYR A 67 2.03 4.23 -15.32
CA TYR A 67 3.29 4.75 -15.88
C TYR A 67 3.06 5.86 -16.89
N ASP A 68 3.85 6.94 -16.78
CA ASP A 68 3.97 7.95 -17.81
C ASP A 68 5.36 8.59 -17.78
N GLN A 69 5.75 9.30 -18.85
CA GLN A 69 7.02 10.02 -18.90
C GLN A 69 6.99 11.19 -17.91
N TYR A 70 7.86 11.12 -16.91
CA TYR A 70 7.99 12.16 -15.89
C TYR A 70 9.40 12.15 -15.28
N GLY A 71 9.93 13.34 -15.00
CA GLY A 71 11.20 13.48 -14.34
C GLY A 71 12.41 13.17 -15.24
N ARG A 72 13.45 12.53 -14.67
CA ARG A 72 14.74 12.32 -15.32
C ARG A 72 14.74 11.07 -16.21
N GLY A 73 15.60 11.05 -17.20
CA GLY A 73 15.92 9.86 -18.00
C GLY A 73 15.09 9.69 -19.27
N ARG A 74 14.01 10.45 -19.49
CA ARG A 74 13.08 10.33 -20.64
C ARG A 74 12.46 8.93 -20.77
N VAL A 75 12.30 8.26 -19.66
CA VAL A 75 11.64 6.97 -19.53
C VAL A 75 10.31 7.12 -18.80
N SER A 76 9.46 6.12 -18.88
CA SER A 76 8.25 6.11 -18.07
C SER A 76 8.59 5.89 -16.59
N ASN A 77 7.77 6.43 -15.72
CA ASN A 77 7.94 6.32 -14.27
C ASN A 77 6.60 5.98 -13.64
N PHE A 78 6.61 5.26 -12.51
CA PHE A 78 5.46 5.23 -11.64
C PHE A 78 5.09 6.64 -11.22
N LEU A 79 3.80 6.94 -11.30
CA LEU A 79 3.26 8.19 -10.83
C LEU A 79 2.57 8.00 -9.48
N GLN A 80 2.70 9.00 -8.62
CA GLN A 80 1.83 9.13 -7.47
C GLN A 80 0.39 9.33 -7.95
N SER A 81 -0.56 8.67 -7.29
CA SER A 81 -1.97 8.99 -7.41
C SER A 81 -2.32 10.15 -6.48
N PHE A 82 -3.56 10.62 -6.54
CA PHE A 82 -4.09 11.54 -5.54
C PHE A 82 -3.81 11.01 -4.12
N ASN A 83 -3.42 11.90 -3.24
CA ASN A 83 -3.36 11.58 -1.84
C ASN A 83 -4.76 11.67 -1.24
N LEU A 84 -5.41 10.51 -1.11
CA LEU A 84 -6.80 10.38 -0.69
C LEU A 84 -6.96 9.84 0.74
N VAL A 85 -5.84 9.65 1.45
CA VAL A 85 -5.83 9.15 2.84
C VAL A 85 -5.32 10.19 3.84
N ASN A 86 -4.93 11.36 3.36
CA ASN A 86 -4.57 12.48 4.22
C ASN A 86 -5.80 13.02 4.96
N MET A 87 -5.56 13.43 6.19
CA MET A 87 -6.58 14.04 7.03
C MET A 87 -6.08 15.36 7.61
N ASN A 88 -7.01 16.28 7.86
CA ASN A 88 -6.81 17.37 8.80
C ASN A 88 -7.64 17.07 10.06
N LEU A 89 -7.15 17.51 11.19
CA LEU A 89 -7.88 17.44 12.46
C LEU A 89 -7.67 18.75 13.22
N ASP A 90 -8.78 19.43 13.50
CA ASP A 90 -8.76 20.56 14.43
C ASP A 90 -9.38 20.12 15.76
N ILE A 91 -8.77 20.52 16.88
CA ILE A 91 -9.30 20.30 18.24
C ILE A 91 -9.39 21.65 18.93
N ASP A 92 -10.59 22.05 19.34
CA ASP A 92 -10.91 23.36 19.93
C ASP A 92 -10.39 24.52 19.08
N GLY A 93 -10.55 24.42 17.74
CA GLY A 93 -10.13 25.43 16.77
C GLY A 93 -8.63 25.46 16.45
N HIS A 94 -7.80 24.54 17.02
CA HIS A 94 -6.37 24.43 16.72
C HIS A 94 -6.11 23.27 15.77
N ARG A 95 -5.44 23.53 14.63
CA ARG A 95 -5.00 22.52 13.66
C ARG A 95 -3.85 21.70 14.23
N ILE A 96 -4.06 20.37 14.33
CA ILE A 96 -3.05 19.42 14.79
C ILE A 96 -1.96 19.25 13.74
N THR A 97 -0.71 19.38 14.18
CA THR A 97 0.51 19.18 13.40
C THR A 97 1.49 18.27 14.15
N ASN A 98 2.64 17.98 13.57
CA ASN A 98 3.67 17.15 14.22
C ASN A 98 4.17 17.70 15.55
N VAL A 99 4.25 19.03 15.68
CA VAL A 99 4.73 19.66 16.93
C VAL A 99 3.76 19.49 18.09
N ASP A 100 2.50 19.18 17.78
CA ASP A 100 1.44 18.96 18.76
C ASP A 100 1.38 17.51 19.25
N ALA A 101 1.94 16.59 18.47
CA ALA A 101 1.86 15.15 18.71
C ALA A 101 2.95 14.69 19.68
N THR A 102 2.55 14.08 20.78
CA THR A 102 3.45 13.47 21.76
C THR A 102 3.18 11.96 21.86
N ASN A 103 4.14 11.19 22.39
CA ASN A 103 4.02 9.74 22.53
C ASN A 103 3.63 9.02 21.22
N MET A 104 4.14 9.55 20.09
CA MET A 104 3.83 8.99 18.79
C MET A 104 4.40 7.59 18.65
N LYS A 105 3.55 6.67 18.21
CA LYS A 105 3.87 5.27 17.97
C LYS A 105 3.28 4.84 16.63
N GLN A 106 4.06 4.11 15.84
CA GLN A 106 3.58 3.44 14.62
C GLN A 106 3.75 1.93 14.75
N VAL A 107 2.77 1.20 14.29
CA VAL A 107 2.76 -0.28 14.32
C VAL A 107 2.34 -0.77 12.95
N LEU A 108 3.20 -1.55 12.30
CA LEU A 108 2.83 -2.40 11.17
C LEU A 108 2.35 -3.75 11.74
N ASP A 109 1.08 -4.07 11.54
CA ASP A 109 0.52 -5.41 11.79
C ASP A 109 0.52 -6.19 10.47
N MET A 110 1.49 -7.08 10.31
CA MET A 110 1.70 -7.84 9.08
C MET A 110 0.61 -8.90 8.87
N LYS A 111 0.04 -9.41 9.96
CA LYS A 111 -1.05 -10.39 9.89
C LYS A 111 -2.32 -9.83 9.28
N HIS A 112 -2.63 -8.58 9.62
CA HIS A 112 -3.84 -7.88 9.16
C HIS A 112 -3.54 -6.78 8.14
N ALA A 113 -2.30 -6.63 7.71
CA ALA A 113 -1.83 -5.64 6.73
C ALA A 113 -2.36 -4.22 7.02
N SER A 114 -2.07 -3.74 8.22
CA SER A 114 -2.44 -2.40 8.67
C SER A 114 -1.27 -1.64 9.25
N ILE A 115 -1.22 -0.33 9.03
CA ILE A 115 -0.31 0.59 9.72
C ILE A 115 -1.15 1.43 10.65
N THR A 116 -0.94 1.30 11.95
CA THR A 116 -1.62 2.10 12.96
C THR A 116 -0.66 3.14 13.53
N THR A 117 -1.05 4.40 13.48
CA THR A 117 -0.37 5.50 14.16
C THR A 117 -1.22 5.96 15.34
N THR A 118 -0.60 6.06 16.51
CA THR A 118 -1.23 6.56 17.73
C THR A 118 -0.38 7.68 18.32
N PHE A 119 -1.02 8.75 18.76
CA PHE A 119 -0.34 9.85 19.45
C PHE A 119 -1.26 10.55 20.43
N ASP A 120 -0.67 11.28 21.39
CA ASP A 120 -1.40 12.14 22.32
C ASP A 120 -1.32 13.59 21.86
N TYR A 121 -2.44 14.31 21.92
CA TYR A 121 -2.52 15.76 21.79
C TYR A 121 -2.70 16.39 23.15
N GLN A 122 -1.63 16.97 23.69
CA GLN A 122 -1.63 17.60 25.02
C GLN A 122 -2.26 16.64 26.07
N ASN A 123 -2.97 17.19 27.07
CA ASN A 123 -3.82 16.43 27.97
C ASN A 123 -5.31 16.48 27.55
N LYS A 124 -5.58 16.53 26.24
CA LYS A 124 -6.94 16.71 25.68
C LYS A 124 -7.46 15.45 25.00
N ALA A 125 -6.65 14.77 24.22
CA ALA A 125 -7.08 13.61 23.46
C ALA A 125 -5.94 12.62 23.16
N THR A 126 -6.29 11.36 22.94
CA THR A 126 -5.48 10.37 22.26
C THR A 126 -6.11 10.08 20.88
N ILE A 127 -5.31 10.18 19.83
CA ILE A 127 -5.72 9.94 18.46
C ILE A 127 -5.06 8.66 17.96
N SER A 128 -5.85 7.76 17.37
CA SER A 128 -5.39 6.53 16.72
C SER A 128 -6.01 6.44 15.35
N TYR A 129 -5.21 6.18 14.32
CA TYR A 129 -5.71 5.94 12.98
C TYR A 129 -4.91 4.82 12.30
N SER A 130 -5.59 4.04 11.47
CA SER A 130 -5.02 2.91 10.74
C SER A 130 -5.27 3.03 9.25
N TYR A 131 -4.24 2.80 8.44
CA TYR A 131 -4.33 2.68 6.99
C TYR A 131 -4.45 1.23 6.56
N TYR A 132 -5.34 0.97 5.58
CA TYR A 132 -5.53 -0.31 4.93
C TYR A 132 -5.60 -0.12 3.41
N ALA A 133 -4.84 -0.91 2.65
CA ALA A 133 -5.13 -1.20 1.26
C ALA A 133 -5.98 -2.47 1.22
N LEU A 134 -7.29 -2.36 0.92
CA LEU A 134 -8.23 -3.46 1.13
C LEU A 134 -7.94 -4.64 0.18
N ARG A 135 -7.54 -5.80 0.74
CA ARG A 135 -7.13 -6.95 -0.09
C ARG A 135 -8.25 -7.50 -0.98
N HIS A 136 -9.50 -7.49 -0.52
CA HIS A 136 -10.64 -7.97 -1.30
C HIS A 136 -11.16 -6.94 -2.34
N LEU A 137 -10.76 -5.66 -2.25
CA LEU A 137 -11.13 -4.58 -3.17
C LEU A 137 -9.87 -3.93 -3.74
N PRO A 138 -9.49 -4.23 -5.00
CA PRO A 138 -8.15 -3.90 -5.52
C PRO A 138 -7.83 -2.41 -5.54
N TYR A 139 -8.80 -1.55 -5.70
CA TYR A 139 -8.60 -0.10 -5.84
C TYR A 139 -8.97 0.69 -4.59
N ASN A 140 -9.40 0.00 -3.52
CA ASN A 140 -9.91 0.66 -2.32
C ASN A 140 -8.91 0.72 -1.19
N VAL A 141 -8.95 1.85 -0.50
CA VAL A 141 -8.25 2.11 0.75
C VAL A 141 -9.25 2.43 1.85
N LEU A 142 -8.83 2.26 3.10
CA LEU A 142 -9.60 2.62 4.28
C LEU A 142 -8.69 3.31 5.28
N VAL A 143 -9.16 4.43 5.83
CA VAL A 143 -8.57 5.08 7.01
C VAL A 143 -9.55 4.89 8.16
N ASP A 144 -9.16 4.14 9.17
CA ASP A 144 -9.99 3.86 10.34
C ASP A 144 -9.51 4.69 11.53
N VAL A 145 -10.39 5.52 12.12
CA VAL A 145 -10.00 6.58 13.06
C VAL A 145 -10.76 6.48 14.37
N THR A 146 -10.03 6.55 15.48
CA THR A 146 -10.60 6.65 16.83
C THR A 146 -9.98 7.85 17.55
N ILE A 147 -10.82 8.72 18.11
CA ILE A 147 -10.40 9.86 18.94
C ILE A 147 -11.00 9.66 20.33
N THR A 148 -10.12 9.50 21.33
CA THR A 148 -10.52 9.36 22.74
C THR A 148 -10.29 10.67 23.46
N ALA A 149 -11.35 11.32 23.90
CA ALA A 149 -11.33 12.58 24.58
C ALA A 149 -10.95 12.43 26.07
N LYS A 150 -9.90 13.11 26.53
CA LYS A 150 -9.50 13.19 27.95
C LYS A 150 -10.17 14.36 28.69
N LYS A 151 -10.69 15.33 27.92
CA LYS A 151 -11.48 16.48 28.36
C LYS A 151 -12.65 16.71 27.42
N ASP A 152 -13.61 17.54 27.78
CA ASP A 152 -14.62 18.02 26.82
C ASP A 152 -13.90 18.78 25.71
N ILE A 153 -14.09 18.37 24.46
CA ILE A 153 -13.43 18.95 23.27
C ILE A 153 -14.40 19.01 22.09
N GLU A 154 -14.13 19.98 21.22
CA GLU A 154 -14.72 20.01 19.88
C GLU A 154 -13.67 19.49 18.89
N ILE A 155 -14.07 18.58 18.01
CA ILE A 155 -13.24 18.06 16.93
C ILE A 155 -13.81 18.44 15.56
N ILE A 156 -12.92 18.74 14.60
CA ILE A 156 -13.26 18.95 13.19
C ILE A 156 -12.32 18.11 12.35
N PRO A 157 -12.62 16.82 12.15
CA PRO A 157 -11.88 15.98 11.21
C PRO A 157 -12.24 16.32 9.76
N ALA A 158 -11.24 16.27 8.86
CA ALA A 158 -11.43 16.46 7.43
C ALA A 158 -10.72 15.38 6.62
N SER A 159 -11.41 14.83 5.63
CA SER A 159 -10.84 14.03 4.55
C SER A 159 -10.27 15.00 3.52
N VAL A 160 -9.00 14.84 3.16
CA VAL A 160 -8.29 15.71 2.22
C VAL A 160 -8.00 14.93 0.95
N MET A 161 -8.39 15.50 -0.19
CA MET A 161 -8.03 15.02 -1.52
C MET A 161 -7.00 15.98 -2.10
N GLU A 162 -5.81 15.49 -2.38
CA GLU A 162 -4.68 16.30 -2.83
C GLU A 162 -4.04 15.70 -4.08
N ALA A 163 -3.90 16.51 -5.13
CA ALA A 163 -3.23 16.11 -6.37
C ALA A 163 -1.71 16.30 -6.20
N PRO A 164 -0.88 15.30 -6.54
CA PRO A 164 0.55 15.47 -6.60
C PRO A 164 0.96 16.38 -7.78
N ASP A 165 2.11 17.07 -7.65
CA ASP A 165 2.63 18.02 -8.63
C ASP A 165 2.81 17.45 -10.04
N ALA A 166 2.97 16.14 -10.16
CA ALA A 166 3.10 15.47 -11.45
C ALA A 166 1.81 15.47 -12.28
N LEU A 167 0.65 15.52 -11.62
CA LEU A 167 -0.63 15.48 -12.31
C LEU A 167 -1.05 16.87 -12.81
N LYS A 168 -1.74 16.92 -13.93
CA LYS A 168 -2.17 18.14 -14.61
C LYS A 168 -3.68 18.16 -14.82
N ASP A 169 -4.21 19.33 -15.13
CA ASP A 169 -5.63 19.53 -15.47
C ASP A 169 -6.55 18.96 -14.38
N VAL A 170 -6.24 19.27 -13.13
CA VAL A 170 -6.98 18.78 -11.97
C VAL A 170 -8.40 19.33 -11.97
N GLN A 171 -9.36 18.45 -11.83
CA GLN A 171 -10.79 18.76 -11.72
C GLN A 171 -11.33 18.14 -10.44
N ASN A 172 -11.99 18.96 -9.62
CA ASN A 172 -12.52 18.57 -8.31
C ASN A 172 -14.05 18.58 -8.34
N TYR A 173 -14.64 17.56 -7.75
CA TYR A 173 -16.07 17.35 -7.70
C TYR A 173 -16.51 17.06 -6.28
N TYR A 174 -17.68 17.56 -5.91
CA TYR A 174 -18.32 17.22 -4.64
C TYR A 174 -19.81 16.96 -4.91
N ASN A 175 -20.26 15.73 -4.64
CA ASN A 175 -21.60 15.27 -4.89
C ASN A 175 -22.24 14.75 -3.59
N GLU A 176 -23.43 15.19 -3.27
CA GLU A 176 -24.24 14.60 -2.20
C GLU A 176 -25.33 13.71 -2.78
N ILE A 177 -25.42 12.49 -2.29
CA ILE A 177 -26.47 11.53 -2.63
C ILE A 177 -27.28 11.27 -1.39
N ASP A 178 -28.56 11.66 -1.42
CA ASP A 178 -29.51 11.43 -0.36
C ASP A 178 -30.64 10.53 -0.87
N ARG A 179 -30.82 9.39 -0.23
CA ARG A 179 -31.84 8.40 -0.53
C ARG A 179 -32.45 7.90 0.79
N PRO A 180 -33.64 7.28 0.81
CA PRO A 180 -34.32 6.89 2.04
C PRO A 180 -33.51 6.05 3.03
N HIS A 181 -32.49 5.33 2.55
CA HIS A 181 -31.70 4.41 3.38
C HIS A 181 -30.20 4.68 3.37
N VAL A 182 -29.74 5.70 2.62
CA VAL A 182 -28.31 6.03 2.54
C VAL A 182 -28.13 7.51 2.24
N LYS A 183 -27.28 8.15 3.05
CA LYS A 183 -26.74 9.49 2.77
C LYS A 183 -25.24 9.36 2.66
N LEU A 184 -24.68 9.86 1.57
CA LEU A 184 -23.25 9.90 1.37
C LEU A 184 -22.84 11.14 0.57
N SER A 185 -21.63 11.59 0.80
CA SER A 185 -21.00 12.65 0.03
C SER A 185 -19.77 12.08 -0.63
N LEU A 186 -19.61 12.32 -1.92
CA LEU A 186 -18.45 11.92 -2.70
C LEU A 186 -17.53 13.12 -2.89
N LEU A 187 -16.34 13.03 -2.32
CA LEU A 187 -15.24 13.97 -2.55
C LEU A 187 -14.36 13.34 -3.63
N SER A 188 -14.41 13.84 -4.85
CA SER A 188 -13.78 13.20 -6.00
C SER A 188 -12.88 14.17 -6.75
N SER A 189 -11.77 13.65 -7.29
CA SER A 189 -10.87 14.40 -8.17
C SER A 189 -10.45 13.58 -9.37
N MET A 190 -10.23 14.26 -10.47
CA MET A 190 -9.71 13.70 -11.72
C MET A 190 -8.57 14.57 -12.23
N ALA A 191 -7.53 13.95 -12.79
CA ALA A 191 -6.40 14.66 -13.38
C ALA A 191 -5.73 13.84 -14.47
N LYS A 192 -4.93 14.50 -15.32
CA LYS A 192 -4.13 13.86 -16.35
C LYS A 192 -2.71 13.63 -15.90
N SER A 193 -2.11 12.57 -16.39
CA SER A 193 -0.68 12.32 -16.27
C SER A 193 0.12 13.36 -17.07
N PRO A 194 1.45 13.50 -16.87
CA PRO A 194 2.26 14.56 -17.45
C PRO A 194 2.18 14.69 -18.97
N THR A 195 2.07 13.56 -19.70
CA THR A 195 1.91 13.58 -21.18
C THR A 195 0.44 13.51 -21.62
N GLY A 196 -0.49 13.34 -20.67
CA GLY A 196 -1.92 13.12 -20.96
C GLY A 196 -2.27 11.67 -21.34
N LYS A 197 -1.32 10.75 -21.27
CA LYS A 197 -1.53 9.33 -21.60
C LYS A 197 -2.54 8.66 -20.67
N LEU A 198 -2.52 9.00 -19.38
CA LEU A 198 -3.43 8.46 -18.38
C LEU A 198 -4.31 9.55 -17.79
N THR A 199 -5.54 9.18 -17.46
CA THR A 199 -6.40 9.94 -16.57
C THR A 199 -6.47 9.21 -15.24
N PHE A 200 -6.12 9.91 -14.15
CA PHE A 200 -6.28 9.47 -12.78
C PHE A 200 -7.61 9.94 -12.23
N ALA A 201 -8.28 9.12 -11.46
CA ALA A 201 -9.43 9.53 -10.67
C ALA A 201 -9.41 8.90 -9.29
N SER A 202 -9.83 9.68 -8.31
CA SER A 202 -9.95 9.23 -6.93
C SER A 202 -11.22 9.79 -6.31
N SER A 203 -11.81 9.03 -5.40
CA SER A 203 -12.99 9.43 -4.64
C SER A 203 -12.89 8.99 -3.21
N THR A 204 -13.48 9.74 -2.26
CA THR A 204 -13.57 9.36 -0.85
C THR A 204 -14.96 9.68 -0.28
N THR A 205 -15.32 8.98 0.81
CA THR A 205 -16.49 9.28 1.63
C THR A 205 -16.25 8.91 3.09
N PHE A 206 -16.95 9.56 4.00
CA PHE A 206 -16.97 9.18 5.41
C PHE A 206 -17.89 7.99 5.67
N LEU A 207 -17.45 7.10 6.56
CA LEU A 207 -18.22 6.01 7.13
C LEU A 207 -18.44 6.33 8.62
N PHE A 208 -19.69 6.57 9.00
CA PHE A 208 -20.07 6.86 10.37
C PHE A 208 -20.75 5.66 11.03
N GLY A 209 -20.64 5.56 12.36
CA GLY A 209 -21.33 4.55 13.15
C GLY A 209 -22.77 4.94 13.53
N GLU A 210 -23.16 6.20 13.31
CA GLU A 210 -24.47 6.73 13.59
C GLU A 210 -25.54 6.14 12.66
N ALA A 211 -26.77 6.08 13.14
CA ALA A 211 -27.90 5.67 12.34
C ALA A 211 -28.15 6.68 11.19
N HIS A 212 -28.69 6.17 10.09
CA HIS A 212 -29.05 6.99 8.94
C HIS A 212 -29.93 8.20 9.37
N GLY A 213 -29.54 9.38 8.89
CA GLY A 213 -30.19 10.65 9.20
C GLY A 213 -29.73 11.32 10.50
N THR A 214 -28.85 10.67 11.29
CA THR A 214 -28.22 11.25 12.49
C THR A 214 -26.72 11.43 12.35
N GLU A 215 -26.18 11.12 11.16
CA GLU A 215 -24.77 11.31 10.82
C GLU A 215 -24.39 12.80 10.90
N PRO A 216 -23.12 13.12 11.19
CA PRO A 216 -22.63 14.49 11.14
C PRO A 216 -22.88 15.13 9.77
N GLN A 217 -23.25 16.41 9.78
CA GLN A 217 -23.34 17.19 8.54
C GLN A 217 -21.93 17.43 7.98
N LEU A 218 -21.75 17.15 6.69
CA LEU A 218 -20.51 17.41 6.00
C LEU A 218 -20.50 18.82 5.40
N ILE A 219 -19.29 19.41 5.37
CA ILE A 219 -19.00 20.71 4.77
C ILE A 219 -17.87 20.49 3.77
N HIS A 220 -18.08 20.90 2.54
CA HIS A 220 -17.06 20.89 1.49
C HIS A 220 -16.32 22.21 1.45
N GLU A 221 -14.99 22.17 1.27
CA GLU A 221 -14.13 23.34 1.08
C GLU A 221 -13.16 23.12 -0.06
N MET A 222 -13.05 24.09 -0.94
CA MET A 222 -11.97 24.21 -1.92
C MET A 222 -10.86 25.06 -1.31
N TRP A 223 -9.62 24.54 -1.29
CA TRP A 223 -8.47 25.32 -0.84
C TRP A 223 -7.75 25.94 -2.03
N ASP A 224 -7.51 25.13 -3.08
CA ASP A 224 -6.98 25.55 -4.36
C ASP A 224 -7.38 24.54 -5.45
N ASN A 225 -6.82 24.68 -6.63
CA ASN A 225 -7.14 23.78 -7.74
C ASN A 225 -6.64 22.34 -7.51
N ASN A 226 -5.61 22.14 -6.66
CA ASN A 226 -5.00 20.84 -6.42
C ASN A 226 -5.51 20.17 -5.15
N MET A 227 -6.22 20.91 -4.28
CA MET A 227 -6.65 20.39 -2.99
C MET A 227 -8.05 20.85 -2.61
N HIS A 228 -8.90 19.89 -2.27
CA HIS A 228 -10.19 20.12 -1.63
C HIS A 228 -10.44 19.12 -0.50
N LEU A 229 -11.40 19.42 0.33
CA LEU A 229 -11.69 18.58 1.49
C LEU A 229 -13.17 18.56 1.84
N SER A 230 -13.58 17.50 2.54
CA SER A 230 -14.85 17.45 3.26
C SER A 230 -14.58 17.26 4.74
N LYS A 231 -15.31 17.97 5.59
CA LYS A 231 -15.13 17.95 7.05
C LYS A 231 -16.45 17.92 7.80
N PHE A 232 -16.41 17.52 9.06
CA PHE A 232 -17.56 17.61 9.97
C PHE A 232 -17.13 18.07 11.35
N LYS A 233 -18.09 18.49 12.15
CA LYS A 233 -17.90 18.96 13.51
C LYS A 233 -18.56 18.01 14.50
N LYS A 234 -17.89 17.70 15.61
CA LYS A 234 -18.42 16.87 16.69
C LYS A 234 -17.91 17.33 18.05
N ASN A 235 -18.79 17.38 19.03
CA ASN A 235 -18.43 17.63 20.43
C ASN A 235 -18.27 16.27 21.14
N LEU A 236 -17.16 16.08 21.83
CA LEU A 236 -16.88 14.87 22.62
C LEU A 236 -16.80 15.22 24.10
N LYS A 237 -17.41 14.38 24.94
CA LYS A 237 -17.30 14.48 26.38
C LYS A 237 -16.05 13.78 26.89
N ALA A 238 -15.47 14.28 27.98
CA ALA A 238 -14.36 13.65 28.65
C ALA A 238 -14.64 12.15 28.93
N GLY A 239 -13.65 11.30 28.64
CA GLY A 239 -13.75 9.85 28.81
C GLY A 239 -14.49 9.11 27.70
N THR A 240 -14.98 9.79 26.64
CA THR A 240 -15.64 9.13 25.50
C THR A 240 -14.71 8.95 24.32
N SER A 241 -14.93 7.91 23.53
CA SER A 241 -14.26 7.67 22.25
C SER A 241 -15.25 7.85 21.10
N TYR A 242 -14.78 8.49 20.04
CA TYR A 242 -15.53 8.64 18.79
C TYR A 242 -14.80 7.93 17.66
N HIS A 243 -15.56 7.12 16.92
CA HIS A 243 -15.05 6.32 15.81
C HIS A 243 -15.71 6.72 14.51
N PHE A 244 -14.91 6.86 13.47
CA PHE A 244 -15.34 7.03 12.08
C PHE A 244 -14.27 6.45 11.15
N ALA A 245 -14.61 6.26 9.88
CA ALA A 245 -13.62 5.89 8.89
C ALA A 245 -13.78 6.73 7.61
N ILE A 246 -12.75 6.72 6.76
CA ILE A 246 -12.77 7.28 5.41
C ILE A 246 -12.50 6.12 4.45
N ALA A 247 -13.47 5.81 3.60
CA ALA A 247 -13.27 4.87 2.50
C ALA A 247 -12.88 5.66 1.25
N GLY A 248 -11.86 5.19 0.54
CA GLY A 248 -11.40 5.80 -0.68
C GLY A 248 -11.17 4.77 -1.78
N ALA A 249 -11.16 5.25 -3.03
CA ALA A 249 -10.75 4.46 -4.19
C ALA A 249 -9.95 5.33 -5.15
N SER A 250 -8.96 4.72 -5.81
CA SER A 250 -8.17 5.36 -6.85
C SER A 250 -7.94 4.41 -8.01
N ILE A 251 -8.11 4.91 -9.23
CA ILE A 251 -8.03 4.13 -10.46
C ILE A 251 -7.57 5.03 -11.62
N THR A 252 -7.04 4.45 -12.69
CA THR A 252 -6.63 5.19 -13.89
C THR A 252 -7.22 4.56 -15.15
N THR A 253 -7.09 5.27 -16.28
CA THR A 253 -7.45 4.73 -17.61
C THR A 253 -6.60 3.53 -18.04
N ALA A 254 -5.53 3.19 -17.32
CA ALA A 254 -4.83 1.92 -17.54
C ALA A 254 -5.65 0.70 -17.06
N GLN A 255 -6.59 0.90 -16.14
CA GLN A 255 -7.44 -0.14 -15.58
C GLN A 255 -8.88 -0.07 -16.06
N HIS A 256 -9.44 1.13 -16.29
CA HIS A 256 -10.83 1.31 -16.66
C HIS A 256 -11.02 2.57 -17.52
N ASP A 257 -11.82 2.49 -18.58
CA ASP A 257 -12.03 3.60 -19.54
C ASP A 257 -12.69 4.84 -18.91
N ASP A 258 -13.52 4.63 -17.87
CA ASP A 258 -14.17 5.69 -17.10
C ASP A 258 -13.73 5.63 -15.63
N PRO A 259 -12.53 6.14 -15.30
CA PRO A 259 -11.97 5.97 -13.98
C PRO A 259 -12.71 6.76 -12.90
N LEU A 260 -13.36 7.90 -13.23
CA LEU A 260 -14.07 8.70 -12.22
C LEU A 260 -15.33 7.98 -11.72
N ASN A 261 -16.20 7.58 -12.63
CA ASN A 261 -17.40 6.84 -12.25
C ASN A 261 -17.06 5.54 -11.55
N GLU A 262 -15.98 4.87 -11.96
CA GLU A 262 -15.58 3.62 -11.33
C GLU A 262 -15.04 3.83 -9.91
N ALA A 263 -14.22 4.87 -9.66
CA ALA A 263 -13.79 5.24 -8.31
C ALA A 263 -14.98 5.55 -7.40
N GLU A 264 -15.97 6.31 -7.89
CA GLU A 264 -17.18 6.62 -7.14
C GLU A 264 -18.01 5.36 -6.83
N ARG A 265 -18.18 4.43 -7.79
CA ARG A 265 -18.88 3.15 -7.58
C ARG A 265 -18.22 2.32 -6.48
N TYR A 266 -16.88 2.22 -6.47
CA TYR A 266 -16.14 1.53 -5.40
C TYR A 266 -16.34 2.17 -4.04
N VAL A 267 -16.37 3.49 -3.97
CA VAL A 267 -16.60 4.23 -2.71
C VAL A 267 -18.05 4.06 -2.24
N ILE A 268 -19.02 4.11 -3.14
CA ILE A 268 -20.44 3.83 -2.83
C ILE A 268 -20.58 2.40 -2.29
N TYR A 269 -19.96 1.42 -2.95
CA TYR A 269 -19.97 0.04 -2.47
C TYR A 269 -19.39 -0.06 -1.06
N ALA A 270 -18.23 0.58 -0.81
CA ALA A 270 -17.61 0.59 0.51
C ALA A 270 -18.51 1.22 1.59
N LYS A 271 -19.20 2.34 1.26
CA LYS A 271 -20.19 2.95 2.17
C LYS A 271 -21.31 1.98 2.53
N LEU A 272 -21.87 1.27 1.54
CA LEU A 272 -22.93 0.29 1.76
C LEU A 272 -22.49 -0.92 2.59
N GLN A 273 -21.21 -1.32 2.52
CA GLN A 273 -20.67 -2.39 3.34
C GLN A 273 -20.41 -1.95 4.79
N GLY A 274 -19.97 -0.71 5.00
CA GLY A 274 -19.56 -0.17 6.28
C GLY A 274 -18.23 -0.74 6.80
N THR A 275 -17.59 -0.01 7.72
CA THR A 275 -16.23 -0.29 8.22
C THR A 275 -16.05 -1.74 8.71
N LYS A 276 -16.98 -2.21 9.54
CA LYS A 276 -16.88 -3.54 10.15
C LYS A 276 -16.79 -4.66 9.10
N ARG A 277 -17.65 -4.61 8.08
CA ARG A 277 -17.70 -5.65 7.04
C ARG A 277 -16.50 -5.55 6.08
N LEU A 278 -16.06 -4.34 5.75
CA LEU A 278 -14.85 -4.12 4.97
C LEU A 278 -13.62 -4.74 5.64
N LEU A 279 -13.42 -4.48 6.94
CA LEU A 279 -12.32 -5.05 7.70
C LEU A 279 -12.43 -6.57 7.86
N GLN A 280 -13.66 -7.09 8.04
CA GLN A 280 -13.89 -8.53 8.10
C GLN A 280 -13.45 -9.24 6.81
N PHE A 281 -13.79 -8.72 5.64
CA PHE A 281 -13.38 -9.29 4.36
C PHE A 281 -11.88 -9.08 4.08
N HIS A 282 -11.33 -7.94 4.46
CA HIS A 282 -9.91 -7.68 4.36
C HIS A 282 -9.10 -8.70 5.18
N ASN A 283 -9.47 -8.89 6.45
CA ASN A 283 -8.81 -9.85 7.34
C ASN A 283 -8.98 -11.29 6.86
N ALA A 284 -10.16 -11.65 6.32
CA ALA A 284 -10.38 -12.98 5.75
C ALA A 284 -9.46 -13.25 4.55
N ALA A 285 -9.28 -12.26 3.66
CA ALA A 285 -8.38 -12.38 2.51
C ALA A 285 -6.90 -12.52 2.92
N TRP A 286 -6.45 -11.77 3.94
CA TRP A 286 -5.10 -11.92 4.47
C TRP A 286 -4.90 -13.24 5.21
N ASN A 287 -5.88 -13.69 5.99
CA ASN A 287 -5.83 -14.99 6.64
C ASN A 287 -5.74 -16.14 5.61
N GLU A 288 -6.32 -15.99 4.42
CA GLU A 288 -6.18 -16.97 3.35
C GLU A 288 -4.73 -17.02 2.83
N LEU A 289 -4.09 -15.85 2.61
CA LEU A 289 -2.69 -15.79 2.20
C LEU A 289 -1.77 -16.41 3.26
N TRP A 290 -2.02 -16.14 4.53
CA TRP A 290 -1.21 -16.66 5.65
C TRP A 290 -1.42 -18.16 5.94
N LYS A 291 -2.26 -18.87 5.18
CA LYS A 291 -2.27 -20.35 5.20
C LYS A 291 -0.98 -20.95 4.66
N SER A 292 -0.31 -20.21 3.76
CA SER A 292 1.04 -20.53 3.27
C SER A 292 2.04 -19.72 4.09
N ASP A 293 2.49 -20.26 5.22
CA ASP A 293 3.42 -19.62 6.16
C ASP A 293 4.71 -20.43 6.30
N ILE A 294 5.79 -19.76 6.68
CA ILE A 294 7.07 -20.37 7.06
C ILE A 294 7.24 -20.13 8.56
N VAL A 295 7.18 -21.21 9.32
CA VAL A 295 7.25 -21.17 10.78
C VAL A 295 8.68 -21.47 11.25
N ILE A 296 9.25 -20.58 12.06
CA ILE A 296 10.54 -20.73 12.74
C ILE A 296 10.29 -20.93 14.22
N GLU A 297 10.65 -22.09 14.75
CA GLU A 297 10.49 -22.39 16.18
C GLU A 297 11.71 -21.94 16.97
N GLY A 298 11.47 -21.29 18.09
CA GLY A 298 12.51 -20.94 19.08
C GLY A 298 13.26 -19.65 18.84
N ASP A 299 12.95 -18.89 17.76
CA ASP A 299 13.53 -17.59 17.45
C ASP A 299 12.48 -16.60 16.93
N ASP A 300 11.91 -15.82 17.84
CA ASP A 300 10.85 -14.82 17.50
C ASP A 300 11.38 -13.69 16.62
N GLU A 301 12.68 -13.37 16.63
CA GLU A 301 13.29 -12.34 15.81
C GLU A 301 13.38 -12.81 14.36
N SER A 302 13.97 -13.97 14.11
CA SER A 302 14.00 -14.58 12.77
C SER A 302 12.60 -14.84 12.21
N GLN A 303 11.64 -15.25 13.07
CA GLN A 303 10.24 -15.41 12.63
C GLN A 303 9.63 -14.08 12.16
N ARG A 304 9.88 -12.99 12.86
CA ARG A 304 9.40 -11.66 12.46
C ARG A 304 10.03 -11.22 11.13
N ASP A 305 11.31 -11.49 10.93
CA ASP A 305 12.02 -11.13 9.69
C ASP A 305 11.48 -11.91 8.49
N VAL A 306 11.19 -13.21 8.65
CA VAL A 306 10.53 -14.03 7.64
C VAL A 306 9.11 -13.53 7.36
N HIS A 307 8.31 -13.25 8.38
CA HIS A 307 6.98 -12.66 8.19
C HIS A 307 7.05 -11.32 7.47
N SER A 308 8.07 -10.49 7.76
CA SER A 308 8.27 -9.21 7.08
C SER A 308 8.56 -9.40 5.58
N ALA A 309 9.46 -10.32 5.23
CA ALA A 309 9.76 -10.63 3.82
C ALA A 309 8.54 -11.16 3.08
N MET A 310 7.81 -12.14 3.66
CA MET A 310 6.59 -12.70 3.10
C MET A 310 5.48 -11.65 2.96
N TYR A 311 5.28 -10.82 3.99
CA TYR A 311 4.30 -9.74 3.98
C TYR A 311 4.51 -8.79 2.80
N HIS A 312 5.77 -8.38 2.54
CA HIS A 312 6.06 -7.49 1.42
C HIS A 312 5.79 -8.16 0.08
N LEU A 313 6.17 -9.43 -0.11
CA LEU A 313 5.84 -10.17 -1.33
C LEU A 313 4.31 -10.28 -1.54
N TYR A 314 3.56 -10.65 -0.50
CA TYR A 314 2.11 -10.77 -0.56
C TYR A 314 1.40 -9.42 -0.77
N SER A 315 1.99 -8.34 -0.25
CA SER A 315 1.47 -6.98 -0.44
C SER A 315 1.65 -6.47 -1.87
N PHE A 316 2.74 -6.85 -2.55
CA PHE A 316 3.12 -6.24 -3.83
C PHE A 316 2.68 -7.03 -5.06
N VAL A 317 2.20 -8.27 -4.87
CA VAL A 317 1.70 -9.12 -5.94
C VAL A 317 0.23 -9.46 -5.71
N ARG A 318 -0.53 -9.60 -6.79
CA ARG A 318 -1.93 -9.96 -6.76
C ARG A 318 -2.25 -10.98 -7.84
N GLU A 319 -3.00 -12.00 -7.46
CA GLU A 319 -3.58 -12.98 -8.36
C GLU A 319 -4.54 -12.35 -9.38
N GLY A 320 -4.65 -12.94 -10.56
CA GLY A 320 -5.60 -12.52 -11.59
C GLY A 320 -5.23 -11.21 -12.30
N THR A 321 -4.01 -10.73 -12.10
CA THR A 321 -3.47 -9.55 -12.81
C THR A 321 -2.37 -9.97 -13.79
N ALA A 322 -1.87 -9.03 -14.57
CA ALA A 322 -0.64 -9.15 -15.32
C ALA A 322 0.35 -8.06 -14.88
N TYR A 323 0.44 -7.86 -13.58
CA TYR A 323 1.42 -6.99 -12.93
C TYR A 323 2.54 -7.81 -12.33
N SER A 324 3.72 -7.21 -12.28
CA SER A 324 4.91 -7.76 -11.66
C SER A 324 5.52 -6.69 -10.76
N PRO A 325 6.08 -7.05 -9.60
CA PRO A 325 6.63 -6.07 -8.67
C PRO A 325 7.95 -5.50 -9.21
N SER A 326 8.20 -4.22 -8.97
CA SER A 326 9.52 -3.63 -9.04
C SER A 326 10.37 -4.06 -7.83
N PRO A 327 11.69 -3.77 -7.79
CA PRO A 327 12.51 -4.02 -6.60
C PRO A 327 11.97 -3.36 -5.32
N MET A 328 11.28 -2.23 -5.46
CA MET A 328 10.62 -1.51 -4.36
C MET A 328 9.15 -1.91 -4.16
N GLY A 329 8.59 -2.76 -5.03
CA GLY A 329 7.17 -3.08 -5.03
C GLY A 329 6.30 -1.82 -5.14
N LEU A 330 5.34 -1.67 -4.22
CA LEU A 330 4.47 -0.51 -4.10
C LEU A 330 4.85 0.41 -2.92
N SER A 331 6.11 0.33 -2.45
CA SER A 331 6.59 1.10 -1.29
C SER A 331 7.14 2.49 -1.65
N GLY A 332 6.90 2.96 -2.86
CA GLY A 332 7.32 4.28 -3.34
C GLY A 332 7.63 4.28 -4.84
N LEU A 333 8.35 5.32 -5.26
CA LEU A 333 8.67 5.58 -6.67
C LEU A 333 10.11 5.17 -7.04
N GLY A 334 10.80 4.45 -6.16
CA GLY A 334 12.18 4.03 -6.38
C GLY A 334 12.32 3.11 -7.60
N TYR A 335 13.46 3.18 -8.26
CA TYR A 335 13.73 2.49 -9.53
C TYR A 335 12.66 2.75 -10.60
N ASN A 336 12.05 3.95 -10.57
CA ASN A 336 10.97 4.36 -11.47
C ASN A 336 9.73 3.43 -11.45
N GLY A 337 9.64 2.52 -10.48
CA GLY A 337 8.64 1.44 -10.43
C GLY A 337 8.84 0.37 -11.51
N HIS A 338 9.98 0.34 -12.19
CA HIS A 338 10.28 -0.62 -13.24
C HIS A 338 10.49 -2.03 -12.71
N VAL A 339 10.12 -3.01 -13.51
CA VAL A 339 10.32 -4.43 -13.24
C VAL A 339 11.69 -4.85 -13.79
N PHE A 340 12.54 -5.36 -12.90
CA PHE A 340 13.87 -5.87 -13.17
C PHE A 340 13.89 -7.40 -13.13
N TRP A 341 15.07 -7.99 -13.35
CA TRP A 341 15.32 -9.43 -13.22
C TRP A 341 15.25 -9.93 -11.76
N ASP A 342 15.33 -9.02 -10.77
CA ASP A 342 15.08 -9.30 -9.36
C ASP A 342 13.76 -10.03 -9.15
N THR A 343 12.78 -9.70 -9.94
CA THR A 343 11.46 -10.33 -9.92
C THR A 343 11.56 -11.82 -10.17
N GLU A 344 12.26 -12.24 -11.22
CA GLU A 344 12.36 -13.64 -11.65
C GLU A 344 13.27 -14.45 -10.73
N LEU A 345 14.38 -13.87 -10.24
CA LEU A 345 15.39 -14.62 -9.48
C LEU A 345 15.20 -14.56 -7.97
N TRP A 346 14.62 -13.48 -7.42
CA TRP A 346 14.56 -13.28 -5.97
C TRP A 346 13.16 -13.32 -5.40
N MET A 347 12.15 -12.82 -6.12
CA MET A 347 10.78 -12.72 -5.63
C MET A 347 9.91 -13.91 -6.08
N PHE A 348 9.99 -14.26 -7.35
CA PHE A 348 9.20 -15.32 -7.97
C PHE A 348 9.40 -16.69 -7.33
N PRO A 349 10.64 -17.16 -6.99
CA PRO A 349 10.84 -18.51 -6.47
C PRO A 349 10.10 -18.78 -5.16
N ALA A 350 9.98 -17.79 -4.28
CA ALA A 350 9.18 -17.93 -3.07
C ALA A 350 7.68 -18.00 -3.40
N LEU A 351 7.20 -17.11 -4.26
CA LEU A 351 5.78 -17.02 -4.61
C LEU A 351 5.29 -18.23 -5.41
N VAL A 352 6.08 -18.79 -6.32
CA VAL A 352 5.64 -19.94 -7.11
C VAL A 352 5.39 -21.19 -6.26
N VAL A 353 6.06 -21.31 -5.12
CA VAL A 353 5.88 -22.39 -4.15
C VAL A 353 4.75 -22.10 -3.17
N LEU A 354 4.69 -20.87 -2.64
CA LEU A 354 3.73 -20.50 -1.59
C LEU A 354 2.36 -20.10 -2.14
N HIS A 355 2.34 -19.37 -3.28
CA HIS A 355 1.15 -18.83 -3.94
C HIS A 355 1.30 -18.85 -5.46
N PRO A 356 1.21 -20.02 -6.12
CA PRO A 356 1.42 -20.13 -7.57
C PRO A 356 0.46 -19.26 -8.40
N GLU A 357 -0.74 -18.98 -7.90
CA GLU A 357 -1.71 -18.08 -8.54
C GLU A 357 -1.24 -16.59 -8.54
N MET A 358 -0.49 -16.16 -7.53
CA MET A 358 0.16 -14.85 -7.52
C MET A 358 1.39 -14.84 -8.45
N ALA A 359 2.21 -15.90 -8.41
CA ALA A 359 3.34 -16.06 -9.30
C ALA A 359 2.92 -16.09 -10.78
N LYS A 360 1.73 -16.60 -11.09
CA LYS A 360 1.15 -16.56 -12.44
C LYS A 360 1.08 -15.14 -12.99
N SER A 361 0.70 -14.15 -12.19
CA SER A 361 0.62 -12.76 -12.62
C SER A 361 1.97 -12.23 -13.11
N MET A 362 3.07 -12.67 -12.50
CA MET A 362 4.43 -12.25 -12.86
C MET A 362 4.87 -12.82 -14.21
N VAL A 363 4.60 -14.12 -14.48
CA VAL A 363 4.91 -14.71 -15.78
C VAL A 363 3.94 -14.27 -16.89
N GLU A 364 2.69 -13.92 -16.54
CA GLU A 364 1.74 -13.27 -17.47
C GLU A 364 2.23 -11.87 -17.87
N TYR A 365 2.82 -11.12 -16.94
CA TYR A 365 3.44 -9.83 -17.24
C TYR A 365 4.51 -9.96 -18.33
N ARG A 366 5.40 -10.95 -18.24
CA ARG A 366 6.45 -11.19 -19.24
C ARG A 366 5.89 -11.71 -20.56
N TYR A 367 4.92 -12.61 -20.52
CA TYR A 367 4.27 -13.09 -21.74
C TYR A 367 3.62 -11.96 -22.55
N GLN A 368 2.90 -11.05 -21.90
CA GLN A 368 2.29 -9.90 -22.57
C GLN A 368 3.32 -8.94 -23.21
N ARG A 369 4.59 -9.05 -22.83
CA ARG A 369 5.70 -8.24 -23.32
C ARG A 369 6.66 -9.00 -24.24
N LEU A 370 6.24 -10.16 -24.73
CA LEU A 370 7.05 -10.97 -25.65
C LEU A 370 7.26 -10.24 -27.00
N GLU A 371 6.24 -9.62 -27.57
CA GLU A 371 6.38 -8.90 -28.83
C GLU A 371 7.28 -7.65 -28.71
N PRO A 372 7.16 -6.80 -27.68
CA PRO A 372 8.19 -5.79 -27.38
C PRO A 372 9.60 -6.37 -27.24
N ALA A 373 9.76 -7.50 -26.56
CA ALA A 373 11.08 -8.15 -26.40
C ALA A 373 11.66 -8.62 -27.73
N LYS A 374 10.84 -9.14 -28.66
CA LYS A 374 11.27 -9.46 -30.04
C LYS A 374 11.71 -8.21 -30.81
N HIS A 375 10.98 -7.11 -30.62
CA HIS A 375 11.36 -5.84 -31.23
C HIS A 375 12.70 -5.32 -30.67
N ASN A 376 12.93 -5.45 -29.35
CA ASN A 376 14.22 -5.10 -28.74
C ASN A 376 15.35 -5.95 -29.31
N ALA A 377 15.17 -7.28 -29.45
CA ALA A 377 16.17 -8.16 -30.06
C ALA A 377 16.52 -7.70 -31.50
N PHE A 378 15.49 -7.43 -32.33
CA PHE A 378 15.68 -6.97 -33.70
C PHE A 378 16.46 -5.63 -33.74
N ALA A 379 16.15 -4.69 -32.86
CA ALA A 379 16.84 -3.40 -32.77
C ALA A 379 18.33 -3.53 -32.42
N HIS A 380 18.72 -4.61 -31.74
CA HIS A 380 20.10 -4.95 -31.39
C HIS A 380 20.78 -5.94 -32.37
N GLY A 381 20.10 -6.29 -33.47
CA GLY A 381 20.63 -7.20 -34.50
C GLY A 381 20.54 -8.68 -34.12
N TYR A 382 19.72 -9.05 -33.14
CA TYR A 382 19.51 -10.43 -32.69
C TYR A 382 18.21 -11.02 -33.25
N LYS A 383 18.14 -12.35 -33.25
CA LYS A 383 16.92 -13.13 -33.48
C LYS A 383 16.32 -13.51 -32.12
N GLY A 384 15.01 -13.80 -32.12
CA GLY A 384 14.31 -14.21 -30.93
C GLY A 384 13.88 -13.02 -30.07
N ALA A 385 13.88 -13.15 -28.76
CA ALA A 385 13.47 -12.13 -27.80
C ALA A 385 14.65 -11.60 -26.97
N MET A 386 14.61 -10.32 -26.62
CA MET A 386 15.52 -9.67 -25.68
C MET A 386 14.68 -8.86 -24.70
N TYR A 387 14.41 -9.42 -23.54
CA TYR A 387 13.70 -8.70 -22.49
C TYR A 387 14.55 -7.57 -21.93
N PRO A 388 13.94 -6.39 -21.68
CA PRO A 388 14.69 -5.22 -21.23
C PRO A 388 15.25 -5.40 -19.81
N TRP A 389 16.32 -4.67 -19.51
CA TRP A 389 16.83 -4.55 -18.15
C TRP A 389 15.79 -3.92 -17.22
N GLU A 390 15.23 -2.77 -17.63
CA GLU A 390 14.14 -2.10 -16.93
C GLU A 390 12.87 -2.14 -17.77
N SER A 391 11.86 -2.87 -17.28
CA SER A 391 10.58 -3.04 -17.95
C SER A 391 9.49 -2.23 -17.28
N ALA A 392 8.68 -1.55 -18.08
CA ALA A 392 7.49 -0.83 -17.63
C ALA A 392 6.23 -1.31 -18.37
N ALA A 393 5.24 -0.42 -18.53
CA ALA A 393 3.97 -0.77 -19.17
C ALA A 393 4.14 -1.23 -20.62
N SER A 394 5.05 -0.63 -21.38
CA SER A 394 5.25 -0.91 -22.82
C SER A 394 5.97 -2.24 -23.07
N GLY A 395 6.83 -2.68 -22.14
CA GLY A 395 7.76 -3.78 -22.35
C GLY A 395 8.97 -3.43 -23.21
N ASN A 396 9.10 -2.20 -23.67
CA ASN A 396 10.32 -1.69 -24.31
C ASN A 396 11.44 -1.52 -23.29
N GLU A 397 12.67 -1.28 -23.76
CA GLU A 397 13.80 -0.92 -22.90
C GLU A 397 13.58 0.47 -22.29
N GLU A 398 13.40 0.51 -20.97
CA GLU A 398 13.13 1.74 -20.20
C GLU A 398 14.32 2.11 -19.27
N THR A 399 15.49 1.51 -19.50
CA THR A 399 16.68 1.85 -18.74
C THR A 399 17.11 3.29 -19.01
N PRO A 400 17.24 4.14 -17.98
CA PRO A 400 17.70 5.51 -18.16
C PRO A 400 19.11 5.57 -18.75
N VAL A 401 19.37 6.57 -19.62
CA VAL A 401 20.64 6.70 -20.38
C VAL A 401 21.92 6.77 -19.54
N TRP A 402 21.83 7.05 -18.26
CA TRP A 402 22.99 7.03 -17.35
C TRP A 402 23.36 5.65 -16.82
N ALA A 403 22.50 4.65 -16.93
CA ALA A 403 22.82 3.26 -16.62
C ALA A 403 23.39 2.59 -17.86
N LEU A 404 24.64 2.89 -18.16
CA LEU A 404 25.29 2.66 -19.46
C LEU A 404 25.27 1.22 -19.93
N SER A 405 25.39 0.24 -19.05
CA SER A 405 25.42 -1.19 -19.40
C SER A 405 24.03 -1.84 -19.46
N GLY A 406 23.05 -1.31 -18.74
CA GLY A 406 21.73 -1.93 -18.59
C GLY A 406 21.07 -2.36 -19.90
N PRO A 407 20.95 -1.50 -20.93
CA PRO A 407 20.31 -1.86 -22.20
C PRO A 407 21.03 -2.98 -22.99
N PHE A 408 22.23 -3.37 -22.57
CA PHE A 408 23.05 -4.40 -23.22
C PHE A 408 23.22 -5.67 -22.40
N GLU A 409 22.51 -5.78 -21.27
CA GLU A 409 22.50 -6.98 -20.44
C GLU A 409 21.61 -8.07 -21.06
N HIS A 410 22.15 -9.28 -21.22
CA HIS A 410 21.46 -10.37 -21.95
C HIS A 410 20.82 -11.41 -21.02
N HIS A 411 21.31 -11.56 -19.79
CA HIS A 411 20.86 -12.63 -18.89
C HIS A 411 19.38 -12.54 -18.52
N ILE A 412 18.77 -11.34 -18.55
CA ILE A 412 17.35 -11.12 -18.21
C ILE A 412 16.43 -12.02 -19.02
N THR A 413 16.75 -12.22 -20.29
CA THR A 413 15.97 -13.09 -21.17
C THR A 413 15.99 -14.54 -20.70
N ALA A 414 17.16 -15.01 -20.23
CA ALA A 414 17.28 -16.34 -19.64
C ALA A 414 16.53 -16.44 -18.31
N ASP A 415 16.59 -15.42 -17.48
CA ASP A 415 15.89 -15.37 -16.19
C ASP A 415 14.37 -15.46 -16.37
N VAL A 416 13.82 -14.76 -17.38
CA VAL A 416 12.40 -14.82 -17.75
C VAL A 416 12.00 -16.22 -18.22
N ALA A 417 12.84 -16.87 -19.07
CA ALA A 417 12.59 -18.23 -19.54
C ALA A 417 12.64 -19.26 -18.38
N ILE A 418 13.58 -19.10 -17.45
CA ILE A 418 13.70 -19.92 -16.25
C ILE A 418 12.46 -19.79 -15.37
N ALA A 419 11.99 -18.57 -15.14
CA ALA A 419 10.78 -18.33 -14.35
C ALA A 419 9.54 -18.97 -15.01
N ALA A 420 9.38 -18.83 -16.33
CA ALA A 420 8.31 -19.49 -17.09
C ALA A 420 8.37 -21.01 -16.97
N TRP A 421 9.56 -21.60 -17.07
CA TRP A 421 9.75 -23.04 -16.86
C TRP A 421 9.46 -23.47 -15.43
N ASN A 422 9.93 -22.72 -14.43
CA ASN A 422 9.70 -23.03 -13.01
C ASN A 422 8.22 -22.94 -12.65
N TYR A 423 7.46 -21.99 -13.23
CA TYR A 423 6.02 -21.96 -13.07
C TYR A 423 5.38 -23.27 -13.52
N PHE A 424 5.70 -23.75 -14.72
CA PHE A 424 5.21 -25.03 -15.22
C PHE A 424 5.70 -26.21 -14.35
N ALA A 425 6.97 -26.23 -13.97
CA ALA A 425 7.55 -27.33 -13.18
C ALA A 425 6.83 -27.52 -11.85
N VAL A 426 6.44 -26.43 -11.19
CA VAL A 426 5.72 -26.45 -9.91
C VAL A 426 4.23 -26.75 -10.10
N THR A 427 3.57 -26.07 -11.05
CA THR A 427 2.11 -26.12 -11.19
C THR A 427 1.60 -27.25 -12.08
N GLN A 428 2.43 -27.75 -13.00
CA GLN A 428 2.06 -28.69 -14.06
C GLN A 428 0.93 -28.17 -14.97
N ASP A 429 0.75 -26.83 -15.06
CA ASP A 429 -0.23 -26.18 -15.93
C ASP A 429 0.20 -26.30 -17.41
N THR A 430 -0.10 -27.47 -17.99
CA THR A 430 0.23 -27.79 -19.39
C THR A 430 -0.49 -26.86 -20.38
N ALA A 431 -1.69 -26.39 -20.04
CA ALA A 431 -2.44 -25.48 -20.88
C ALA A 431 -1.73 -24.12 -20.97
N TRP A 432 -1.35 -23.57 -19.83
CA TRP A 432 -0.57 -22.34 -19.76
C TRP A 432 0.79 -22.49 -20.46
N LEU A 433 1.49 -23.61 -20.25
CA LEU A 433 2.77 -23.85 -20.92
C LEU A 433 2.62 -23.79 -22.44
N LYS A 434 1.66 -24.49 -23.01
CA LYS A 434 1.44 -24.55 -24.47
C LYS A 434 1.07 -23.17 -25.05
N GLU A 435 0.19 -22.46 -24.37
CA GLU A 435 -0.36 -21.19 -24.89
C GLU A 435 0.60 -20.01 -24.68
N LYS A 436 1.29 -19.95 -23.53
CA LYS A 436 2.03 -18.77 -23.09
C LYS A 436 3.48 -19.04 -22.70
N GLY A 437 3.73 -20.07 -21.90
CA GLY A 437 5.08 -20.35 -21.39
C GLY A 437 6.02 -20.79 -22.49
N PHE A 438 5.61 -21.73 -23.36
CA PHE A 438 6.44 -22.22 -24.46
C PHE A 438 6.81 -21.15 -25.49
N PRO A 439 5.92 -20.26 -25.93
CA PRO A 439 6.31 -19.09 -26.74
C PRO A 439 7.41 -18.24 -26.12
N VAL A 440 7.35 -17.98 -24.80
CA VAL A 440 8.39 -17.21 -24.09
C VAL A 440 9.72 -17.97 -24.06
N ILE A 441 9.69 -19.27 -23.74
CA ILE A 441 10.92 -20.08 -23.62
C ILE A 441 11.59 -20.33 -24.97
N LYS A 442 10.79 -20.42 -26.03
CA LYS A 442 11.28 -20.75 -27.38
C LYS A 442 12.03 -19.60 -28.03
N GLU A 443 11.61 -18.39 -27.84
CA GLU A 443 12.18 -17.17 -28.45
C GLU A 443 13.40 -16.69 -27.67
#